data_87701e0124423609e301c1ac92c0bbf4
#
_entry.id   87701e0124423609e301c1ac92c0bbf4
#
_cell.length_a   1.000
_cell.length_b   1.000
_cell.length_c   1.000
_cell.angle_alpha   90.00
_cell.angle_beta   90.00
_cell.angle_gamma   90.00
#
_symmetry.space_group_name_H-M   'P 1'
#
loop_
_entity.id
_entity.type
_entity.pdbx_description
1 polymer ?
#
loop_
_entity_poly.entity_id
_entity_poly.type
_entity_poly.pdbx_seq_one_letter_code
_entity_poly.pdbx_strand_id
1 'polypeptide(L)'
;MKSKSLHRRRIGWLVLIVLSLFLASSCATKRYWGPSMGRSADSQSTPVDALEKAMKAANFEPYKGKTLWVDVFSLTDRTGEESAEERFLRSWMGERLSAQGARMARSKAEADIHLDVKARVFGVEQTRRDFIPLVYMESTRGVVDLHLTFYDRESGKILQTEDLKGEARYLEYYILYMIGPFKSIK
;
A
#
# COMPACT_ATOMS: atom_id res chain seq x y z
N MET A 1 60.44 24.32 14.66
CA MET A 1 59.00 24.29 15.00
C MET A 1 58.02 24.06 13.84
N LYS A 2 58.43 23.85 12.58
CA LYS A 2 57.53 23.67 11.41
C LYS A 2 57.01 22.22 11.16
N SER A 3 57.58 21.21 11.79
CA SER A 3 57.24 19.78 11.52
C SER A 3 55.90 19.34 12.09
N LYS A 4 55.50 19.83 13.24
CA LYS A 4 54.21 19.42 13.93
C LYS A 4 52.97 19.88 13.21
N SER A 5 52.98 20.97 12.45
CA SER A 5 51.82 21.48 11.73
C SER A 5 51.48 20.66 10.47
N LEU A 6 52.53 20.12 9.81
CA LEU A 6 52.37 19.28 8.61
C LEU A 6 51.74 17.91 8.96
N HIS A 7 52.09 17.37 10.11
CA HIS A 7 51.57 16.08 10.58
C HIS A 7 50.08 16.17 10.94
N ARG A 8 49.66 17.25 11.61
CA ARG A 8 48.23 17.50 11.92
C ARG A 8 47.37 17.70 10.67
N ARG A 9 47.90 18.39 9.63
CA ARG A 9 47.18 18.54 8.36
C ARG A 9 47.01 17.18 7.61
N ARG A 10 48.01 16.33 7.59
CA ARG A 10 47.95 15.00 6.95
C ARG A 10 46.96 14.08 7.65
N ILE A 11 46.88 14.11 8.99
CA ILE A 11 45.91 13.35 9.76
C ILE A 11 44.49 13.85 9.46
N GLY A 12 44.27 15.17 9.39
CA GLY A 12 42.98 15.76 9.04
C GLY A 12 42.49 15.33 7.64
N TRP A 13 43.34 15.30 6.67
CA TRP A 13 43.04 14.81 5.31
C TRP A 13 42.73 13.31 5.28
N LEU A 14 43.48 12.49 6.00
CA LEU A 14 43.21 11.05 6.11
C LEU A 14 41.82 10.78 6.77
N VAL A 15 41.50 11.50 7.82
CA VAL A 15 40.18 11.39 8.47
C VAL A 15 39.07 11.81 7.51
N LEU A 16 39.25 12.87 6.74
CA LEU A 16 38.27 13.32 5.74
C LEU A 16 38.11 12.29 4.61
N ILE A 17 39.18 11.69 4.13
CA ILE A 17 39.12 10.63 3.07
C ILE A 17 38.43 9.39 3.62
N VAL A 18 38.74 8.94 4.82
CA VAL A 18 38.10 7.78 5.46
C VAL A 18 36.61 8.08 5.68
N LEU A 19 36.25 9.26 6.14
CA LEU A 19 34.87 9.68 6.33
C LEU A 19 34.10 9.74 5.00
N SER A 20 34.71 10.25 3.93
CA SER A 20 34.10 10.31 2.60
C SER A 20 33.93 8.91 1.98
N LEU A 21 34.88 8.00 2.17
CA LEU A 21 34.76 6.59 1.77
C LEU A 21 33.64 5.87 2.54
N PHE A 22 33.49 6.13 3.82
CA PHE A 22 32.37 5.61 4.63
C PHE A 22 31.01 6.16 4.15
N LEU A 23 30.93 7.41 3.77
CA LEU A 23 29.69 8.02 3.24
C LEU A 23 29.36 7.52 1.83
N ALA A 24 30.36 7.24 1.01
CA ALA A 24 30.16 6.74 -0.36
C ALA A 24 29.75 5.27 -0.44
N SER A 25 30.12 4.44 0.56
CA SER A 25 29.84 3.00 0.56
C SER A 25 28.50 2.60 1.17
N SER A 26 27.68 3.55 1.64
CA SER A 26 26.59 3.28 2.59
C SER A 26 25.18 3.25 2.03
N CYS A 27 24.95 3.22 0.71
CA CYS A 27 23.60 3.18 0.16
C CYS A 27 23.28 1.83 -0.48
N ALA A 28 22.90 0.82 0.31
CA ALA A 28 22.27 -0.38 -0.21
C ALA A 28 20.74 -0.23 -0.10
N THR A 29 20.06 -0.09 -1.26
CA THR A 29 18.58 -0.12 -1.30
C THR A 29 18.16 -1.49 -1.80
N LYS A 30 17.46 -2.26 -0.96
CA LYS A 30 16.84 -3.52 -1.37
C LYS A 30 15.33 -3.30 -1.48
N ARG A 31 14.79 -3.56 -2.68
CA ARG A 31 13.33 -3.66 -2.89
C ARG A 31 12.94 -5.11 -2.85
N TYR A 32 11.94 -5.42 -2.07
CA TYR A 32 11.33 -6.74 -2.02
C TYR A 32 9.93 -6.64 -2.61
N TRP A 33 9.72 -7.42 -3.65
CA TRP A 33 8.43 -7.61 -4.29
C TRP A 33 7.99 -9.04 -4.01
N GLY A 34 6.86 -9.24 -3.37
CA GLY A 34 6.28 -10.56 -3.30
C GLY A 34 5.51 -10.88 -2.01
N PRO A 35 4.59 -11.84 -2.09
CA PRO A 35 3.73 -12.27 -0.99
C PRO A 35 4.43 -13.10 0.10
N SER A 36 5.73 -13.36 -0.02
CA SER A 36 6.47 -14.32 0.80
C SER A 36 7.13 -13.73 2.05
N MET A 37 7.08 -12.43 2.27
CA MET A 37 7.52 -11.85 3.53
C MET A 37 6.44 -12.07 4.58
N GLY A 38 6.84 -12.67 5.70
CA GLY A 38 5.95 -13.00 6.80
C GLY A 38 4.98 -11.86 7.07
N ARG A 39 3.69 -12.19 7.17
CA ARG A 39 2.59 -11.25 7.34
C ARG A 39 2.75 -10.50 8.67
N SER A 40 3.57 -9.46 8.70
CA SER A 40 3.61 -8.54 9.84
C SER A 40 2.28 -7.80 9.92
N ALA A 41 1.88 -7.39 11.12
CA ALA A 41 0.66 -6.60 11.30
C ALA A 41 0.67 -5.36 10.38
N ASP A 42 1.83 -4.72 10.24
CA ASP A 42 2.00 -3.53 9.41
C ASP A 42 1.83 -3.81 7.90
N SER A 43 2.27 -5.00 7.43
CA SER A 43 2.07 -5.41 6.03
C SER A 43 0.60 -5.75 5.71
N GLN A 44 -0.20 -6.05 6.73
CA GLN A 44 -1.63 -6.31 6.58
C GLN A 44 -2.47 -5.03 6.71
N SER A 45 -2.13 -4.14 7.65
CA SER A 45 -2.88 -2.90 7.89
C SER A 45 -2.66 -1.86 6.78
N THR A 46 -1.44 -1.76 6.24
CA THR A 46 -1.11 -0.72 5.26
C THR A 46 -1.97 -0.74 3.98
N PRO A 47 -2.28 -1.90 3.34
CA PRO A 47 -3.21 -1.93 2.20
C PRO A 47 -4.65 -1.60 2.61
N VAL A 48 -5.06 -1.93 3.84
CA VAL A 48 -6.39 -1.55 4.36
C VAL A 48 -6.49 -0.04 4.53
N ASP A 49 -5.47 0.59 5.10
CA ASP A 49 -5.40 2.05 5.24
C ASP A 49 -5.39 2.76 3.87
N ALA A 50 -4.70 2.19 2.89
CA ALA A 50 -4.71 2.68 1.50
C ALA A 50 -6.10 2.56 0.88
N LEU A 51 -6.80 1.44 1.12
CA LEU A 51 -8.16 1.20 0.66
C LEU A 51 -9.15 2.19 1.30
N GLU A 52 -9.02 2.43 2.61
CA GLU A 52 -9.85 3.43 3.29
C GLU A 52 -9.66 4.84 2.73
N LYS A 53 -8.42 5.21 2.41
CA LYS A 53 -8.13 6.50 1.76
C LYS A 53 -8.71 6.58 0.36
N ALA A 54 -8.61 5.53 -0.45
CA ALA A 54 -9.22 5.45 -1.77
C ALA A 54 -10.74 5.67 -1.70
N MET A 55 -11.38 5.00 -0.75
CA MET A 55 -12.84 5.03 -0.59
C MET A 55 -13.41 6.34 -0.05
N LYS A 56 -12.58 7.19 0.56
CA LYS A 56 -13.05 8.54 0.97
C LYS A 56 -13.46 9.41 -0.22
N ALA A 57 -12.94 9.12 -1.39
CA ALA A 57 -13.30 9.84 -2.62
C ALA A 57 -14.57 9.27 -3.29
N ALA A 58 -14.99 8.04 -2.93
CA ALA A 58 -16.11 7.37 -3.56
C ALA A 58 -17.46 7.96 -3.12
N ASN A 59 -18.34 8.15 -4.11
CA ASN A 59 -19.69 8.61 -3.88
C ASN A 59 -20.72 7.51 -4.20
N PHE A 60 -21.30 6.91 -3.16
CA PHE A 60 -22.34 5.88 -3.29
C PHE A 60 -23.76 6.38 -2.97
N GLU A 61 -23.95 7.66 -2.70
CA GLU A 61 -25.27 8.26 -2.45
C GLU A 61 -26.32 7.92 -3.54
N PRO A 62 -26.00 7.86 -4.85
CA PRO A 62 -26.96 7.49 -5.88
C PRO A 62 -27.55 6.07 -5.72
N TYR A 63 -26.89 5.23 -4.94
CA TYR A 63 -27.26 3.82 -4.77
C TYR A 63 -27.95 3.52 -3.44
N LYS A 64 -28.24 4.55 -2.63
CA LYS A 64 -28.97 4.42 -1.37
C LYS A 64 -30.35 3.79 -1.60
N GLY A 65 -30.66 2.78 -0.82
CA GLY A 65 -31.92 2.01 -0.93
C GLY A 65 -31.97 1.02 -2.08
N LYS A 66 -30.98 1.01 -3.00
CA LYS A 66 -30.86 0.03 -4.07
C LYS A 66 -30.25 -1.27 -3.58
N THR A 67 -30.54 -2.36 -4.27
CA THR A 67 -29.97 -3.69 -4.01
C THR A 67 -28.80 -3.92 -4.97
N LEU A 68 -27.60 -4.13 -4.45
CA LEU A 68 -26.37 -4.28 -5.23
C LEU A 68 -25.80 -5.70 -5.11
N TRP A 69 -25.31 -6.21 -6.22
CA TRP A 69 -24.42 -7.36 -6.27
C TRP A 69 -23.01 -6.87 -6.58
N VAL A 70 -22.00 -7.36 -5.84
CA VAL A 70 -20.59 -6.96 -6.01
C VAL A 70 -19.81 -8.15 -6.55
N ASP A 71 -19.24 -7.99 -7.73
CA ASP A 71 -18.22 -8.88 -8.28
C ASP A 71 -16.85 -8.22 -8.19
N VAL A 72 -15.84 -8.96 -7.73
CA VAL A 72 -14.47 -8.48 -7.61
C VAL A 72 -13.57 -9.30 -8.52
N PHE A 73 -12.71 -8.60 -9.26
CA PHE A 73 -11.77 -9.20 -10.19
C PHE A 73 -10.36 -8.67 -9.89
N SER A 74 -9.40 -9.57 -9.73
CA SER A 74 -7.98 -9.22 -9.57
C SER A 74 -7.14 -9.86 -10.68
N LEU A 75 -5.94 -9.31 -10.91
CA LEU A 75 -5.00 -9.87 -11.88
C LEU A 75 -4.18 -11.06 -11.32
N THR A 76 -4.35 -11.37 -10.05
CA THR A 76 -3.55 -12.37 -9.33
C THR A 76 -4.13 -13.78 -9.41
N ASP A 77 -5.37 -13.92 -9.85
CA ASP A 77 -6.02 -15.23 -9.93
C ASP A 77 -5.56 -16.02 -11.17
N ARG A 78 -4.94 -17.16 -10.91
CA ARG A 78 -4.53 -18.14 -11.93
C ARG A 78 -5.34 -19.44 -11.87
N THR A 79 -6.19 -19.61 -10.86
CA THR A 79 -6.83 -20.90 -10.56
C THR A 79 -8.31 -20.95 -10.93
N GLY A 80 -8.92 -19.79 -11.25
CA GLY A 80 -10.37 -19.68 -11.47
C GLY A 80 -11.19 -19.72 -10.18
N GLU A 81 -10.54 -19.84 -9.02
CA GLU A 81 -11.17 -19.71 -7.71
C GLU A 81 -10.99 -18.30 -7.15
N GLU A 82 -11.98 -17.81 -6.43
CA GLU A 82 -11.91 -16.50 -5.80
C GLU A 82 -10.76 -16.43 -4.79
N SER A 83 -9.84 -15.49 -4.99
CA SER A 83 -8.69 -15.30 -4.13
C SER A 83 -9.08 -14.75 -2.74
N ALA A 84 -8.18 -14.82 -1.76
CA ALA A 84 -8.41 -14.28 -0.42
C ALA A 84 -8.58 -12.75 -0.47
N GLU A 85 -7.85 -12.09 -1.36
CA GLU A 85 -7.94 -10.64 -1.59
C GLU A 85 -9.30 -10.25 -2.19
N GLU A 86 -9.82 -11.01 -3.13
CA GLU A 86 -11.13 -10.76 -3.75
C GLU A 86 -12.25 -10.94 -2.74
N ARG A 87 -12.21 -11.98 -1.92
CA ARG A 87 -13.17 -12.19 -0.83
C ARG A 87 -13.13 -11.06 0.19
N PHE A 88 -11.92 -10.62 0.56
CA PHE A 88 -11.74 -9.49 1.47
C PHE A 88 -12.34 -8.20 0.88
N LEU A 89 -11.98 -7.86 -0.36
CA LEU A 89 -12.48 -6.67 -1.05
C LEU A 89 -14.00 -6.71 -1.20
N ARG A 90 -14.58 -7.86 -1.56
CA ARG A 90 -16.04 -8.02 -1.68
C ARG A 90 -16.74 -7.79 -0.35
N SER A 91 -16.25 -8.41 0.73
CA SER A 91 -16.82 -8.23 2.07
C SER A 91 -16.73 -6.78 2.51
N TRP A 92 -15.56 -6.19 2.37
CA TRP A 92 -15.29 -4.82 2.76
C TRP A 92 -16.12 -3.79 1.97
N MET A 93 -16.25 -3.97 0.65
CA MET A 93 -17.12 -3.15 -0.20
C MET A 93 -18.58 -3.28 0.21
N GLY A 94 -19.04 -4.50 0.50
CA GLY A 94 -20.39 -4.76 0.98
C GLY A 94 -20.71 -4.03 2.28
N GLU A 95 -19.77 -4.03 3.23
CA GLU A 95 -19.91 -3.29 4.49
C GLU A 95 -20.03 -1.78 4.26
N ARG A 96 -19.17 -1.22 3.41
CA ARG A 96 -19.17 0.22 3.09
C ARG A 96 -20.43 0.67 2.37
N LEU A 97 -20.89 -0.10 1.37
CA LEU A 97 -22.14 0.16 0.67
C LEU A 97 -23.35 0.08 1.62
N SER A 98 -23.38 -0.92 2.50
CA SER A 98 -24.44 -1.09 3.50
C SER A 98 -24.45 0.06 4.50
N ALA A 99 -23.29 0.52 4.94
CA ALA A 99 -23.16 1.68 5.84
C ALA A 99 -23.70 2.99 5.21
N GLN A 100 -23.66 3.08 3.88
CA GLN A 100 -24.23 4.21 3.13
C GLN A 100 -25.69 4.00 2.70
N GLY A 101 -26.31 2.92 3.16
CA GLY A 101 -27.75 2.67 3.00
C GLY A 101 -28.12 1.86 1.76
N ALA A 102 -27.15 1.26 1.06
CA ALA A 102 -27.43 0.27 0.03
C ALA A 102 -27.78 -1.08 0.68
N ARG A 103 -28.41 -1.97 -0.07
CA ARG A 103 -28.70 -3.34 0.36
C ARG A 103 -27.85 -4.32 -0.45
N MET A 104 -27.29 -5.32 0.20
CA MET A 104 -26.53 -6.35 -0.50
C MET A 104 -27.47 -7.46 -0.99
N ALA A 105 -27.40 -7.76 -2.28
CA ALA A 105 -28.14 -8.88 -2.88
C ALA A 105 -27.56 -10.23 -2.42
N ARG A 106 -28.41 -11.22 -2.23
CA ARG A 106 -27.99 -12.60 -1.93
C ARG A 106 -27.55 -13.36 -3.18
N SER A 107 -28.09 -12.96 -4.32
CA SER A 107 -27.74 -13.50 -5.63
C SER A 107 -27.69 -12.40 -6.68
N LYS A 108 -26.98 -12.66 -7.78
CA LYS A 108 -26.91 -11.72 -8.91
C LYS A 108 -28.26 -11.38 -9.51
N ALA A 109 -29.19 -12.34 -9.47
CA ALA A 109 -30.55 -12.17 -10.00
C ALA A 109 -31.44 -11.23 -9.15
N GLU A 110 -31.15 -11.07 -7.85
CA GLU A 110 -31.92 -10.22 -6.93
C GLU A 110 -31.42 -8.75 -6.90
N ALA A 111 -30.30 -8.47 -7.55
CA ALA A 111 -29.75 -7.12 -7.53
C ALA A 111 -30.50 -6.20 -8.51
N ASP A 112 -30.65 -4.94 -8.14
CA ASP A 112 -31.05 -3.87 -9.04
C ASP A 112 -29.84 -3.39 -9.88
N ILE A 113 -28.65 -3.43 -9.25
CA ILE A 113 -27.40 -2.91 -9.80
C ILE A 113 -26.30 -3.93 -9.61
N HIS A 114 -25.51 -4.16 -10.65
CA HIS A 114 -24.27 -4.93 -10.59
C HIS A 114 -23.09 -3.98 -10.48
N LEU A 115 -22.23 -4.18 -9.49
CA LEU A 115 -21.00 -3.47 -9.29
C LEU A 115 -19.81 -4.39 -9.59
N ASP A 116 -19.10 -4.09 -10.66
CA ASP A 116 -17.81 -4.74 -10.99
C ASP A 116 -16.68 -3.90 -10.37
N VAL A 117 -15.90 -4.54 -9.52
CA VAL A 117 -14.70 -3.97 -8.88
C VAL A 117 -13.46 -4.64 -9.51
N LYS A 118 -12.75 -3.92 -10.35
CA LYS A 118 -11.49 -4.40 -10.94
C LYS A 118 -10.33 -3.88 -10.11
N ALA A 119 -9.69 -4.74 -9.33
CA ALA A 119 -8.49 -4.43 -8.59
C ALA A 119 -7.28 -4.44 -9.53
N ARG A 120 -6.90 -3.28 -10.06
CA ARG A 120 -5.71 -3.11 -10.91
C ARG A 120 -4.43 -3.25 -10.10
N VAL A 121 -4.45 -2.69 -8.88
CA VAL A 121 -3.39 -2.84 -7.89
C VAL A 121 -4.02 -2.97 -6.51
N PHE A 122 -3.63 -4.02 -5.81
CA PHE A 122 -3.93 -4.19 -4.39
C PHE A 122 -2.75 -4.92 -3.77
N GLY A 123 -1.87 -4.17 -3.10
CA GLY A 123 -0.64 -4.77 -2.63
C GLY A 123 0.22 -3.90 -1.73
N VAL A 124 1.34 -4.47 -1.33
CA VAL A 124 2.33 -3.87 -0.45
C VAL A 124 3.69 -3.87 -1.12
N GLU A 125 4.35 -2.72 -1.11
CA GLU A 125 5.74 -2.56 -1.46
C GLU A 125 6.55 -2.33 -0.18
N GLN A 126 7.58 -3.14 0.04
CA GLN A 126 8.54 -2.93 1.13
C GLN A 126 9.88 -2.46 0.56
N THR A 127 10.40 -1.41 1.15
CA THR A 127 11.70 -0.85 0.78
C THR A 127 12.56 -0.74 2.03
N ARG A 128 13.74 -1.34 1.99
CA ARG A 128 14.74 -1.27 3.04
C ARG A 128 15.92 -0.43 2.57
N ARG A 129 16.38 0.49 3.42
CA ARG A 129 17.55 1.34 3.20
C ARG A 129 18.48 1.27 4.39
N ASP A 130 19.70 0.88 4.13
CA ASP A 130 20.75 0.77 5.14
C ASP A 130 21.78 1.90 4.89
N PHE A 131 21.90 2.80 5.85
CA PHE A 131 22.96 3.81 5.89
C PHE A 131 23.95 3.42 6.99
N ILE A 132 24.76 2.42 6.68
CA ILE A 132 25.71 1.82 7.62
C ILE A 132 26.79 2.86 8.03
N PRO A 133 27.11 3.02 9.33
CA PRO A 133 26.54 2.34 10.50
C PRO A 133 25.41 3.12 11.20
N LEU A 134 24.92 4.21 10.61
CA LEU A 134 24.19 5.24 11.33
C LEU A 134 22.68 5.01 11.40
N VAL A 135 22.05 4.68 10.28
CA VAL A 135 20.58 4.60 10.18
C VAL A 135 20.17 3.39 9.37
N TYR A 136 19.22 2.64 9.90
CA TYR A 136 18.46 1.64 9.21
C TYR A 136 17.03 2.13 9.04
N MET A 137 16.49 2.03 7.85
CA MET A 137 15.14 2.48 7.55
C MET A 137 14.37 1.43 6.76
N GLU A 138 13.18 1.10 7.22
CA GLU A 138 12.23 0.24 6.54
C GLU A 138 10.96 1.03 6.21
N SER A 139 10.48 0.94 4.99
CA SER A 139 9.26 1.58 4.52
C SER A 139 8.33 0.53 3.92
N THR A 140 7.16 0.40 4.50
CA THR A 140 6.05 -0.39 3.97
C THR A 140 5.04 0.56 3.34
N ARG A 141 4.74 0.37 2.05
CA ARG A 141 3.81 1.20 1.28
C ARG A 141 2.67 0.32 0.77
N GLY A 142 1.44 0.60 1.19
CA GLY A 142 0.23 0.01 0.64
C GLY A 142 -0.24 0.83 -0.55
N VAL A 143 -0.57 0.17 -1.64
CA VAL A 143 -1.08 0.80 -2.86
C VAL A 143 -2.36 0.11 -3.28
N VAL A 144 -3.38 0.91 -3.55
CA VAL A 144 -4.68 0.46 -4.05
C VAL A 144 -5.05 1.27 -5.29
N ASP A 145 -5.41 0.58 -6.36
CA ASP A 145 -6.00 1.15 -7.59
C ASP A 145 -7.17 0.26 -7.99
N LEU A 146 -8.39 0.75 -7.79
CA LEU A 146 -9.62 0.06 -8.11
C LEU A 146 -10.37 0.82 -9.20
N HIS A 147 -10.91 0.06 -10.15
CA HIS A 147 -11.85 0.56 -11.14
C HIS A 147 -13.23 -0.02 -10.87
N LEU A 148 -14.18 0.85 -10.55
CA LEU A 148 -15.56 0.51 -10.27
C LEU A 148 -16.41 0.74 -11.51
N THR A 149 -17.29 -0.20 -11.83
CA THR A 149 -18.29 -0.03 -12.89
C THR A 149 -19.64 -0.49 -12.40
N PHE A 150 -20.61 0.40 -12.42
CA PHE A 150 -21.99 0.13 -12.01
C PHE A 150 -22.84 -0.07 -13.25
N TYR A 151 -23.56 -1.20 -13.29
CA TYR A 151 -24.46 -1.57 -14.37
C TYR A 151 -25.90 -1.67 -13.87
N ASP A 152 -26.81 -1.14 -14.63
CA ASP A 152 -28.23 -1.49 -14.49
C ASP A 152 -28.43 -2.95 -14.88
N ARG A 153 -29.04 -3.73 -13.99
CA ARG A 153 -29.18 -5.17 -14.21
C ARG A 153 -30.06 -5.52 -15.42
N GLU A 154 -31.15 -4.76 -15.62
CA GLU A 154 -32.15 -5.12 -16.65
C GLU A 154 -31.65 -4.76 -18.04
N SER A 155 -31.08 -3.57 -18.19
CA SER A 155 -30.63 -3.06 -19.49
C SER A 155 -29.16 -3.39 -19.78
N GLY A 156 -28.38 -3.78 -18.79
CA GLY A 156 -26.91 -3.93 -18.89
C GLY A 156 -26.18 -2.62 -19.15
N LYS A 157 -26.85 -1.47 -19.03
CA LYS A 157 -26.28 -0.16 -19.28
C LYS A 157 -25.35 0.25 -18.15
N ILE A 158 -24.18 0.81 -18.49
CA ILE A 158 -23.30 1.43 -17.52
C ILE A 158 -23.95 2.69 -16.98
N LEU A 159 -24.13 2.74 -15.67
CA LEU A 159 -24.67 3.89 -14.95
C LEU A 159 -23.57 4.87 -14.53
N GLN A 160 -22.46 4.31 -14.06
CA GLN A 160 -21.32 5.10 -13.57
C GLN A 160 -20.04 4.26 -13.67
N THR A 161 -18.92 4.95 -13.87
CA THR A 161 -17.57 4.40 -13.69
C THR A 161 -16.78 5.31 -12.79
N GLU A 162 -15.95 4.75 -11.93
CA GLU A 162 -15.14 5.51 -10.98
C GLU A 162 -13.77 4.83 -10.79
N ASP A 163 -12.71 5.62 -10.78
CA ASP A 163 -11.36 5.18 -10.45
C ASP A 163 -11.00 5.63 -9.04
N LEU A 164 -10.70 4.67 -8.17
CA LEU A 164 -10.34 4.93 -6.78
C LEU A 164 -8.87 4.58 -6.56
N LYS A 165 -8.11 5.56 -6.08
CA LYS A 165 -6.69 5.39 -5.77
C LYS A 165 -6.39 5.78 -4.34
N GLY A 166 -5.63 4.94 -3.67
CA GLY A 166 -5.19 5.20 -2.31
C GLY A 166 -3.79 4.72 -2.06
N GLU A 167 -3.12 5.43 -1.19
CA GLU A 167 -1.77 5.10 -0.74
C GLU A 167 -1.67 5.34 0.77
N ALA A 168 -1.08 4.37 1.46
CA ALA A 168 -0.67 4.52 2.85
C ALA A 168 0.78 4.11 2.99
N ARG A 169 1.50 4.79 3.86
CA ARG A 169 2.90 4.53 4.09
C ARG A 169 3.17 4.41 5.57
N TYR A 170 3.85 3.34 5.92
CA TYR A 170 4.39 3.09 7.23
C TYR A 170 5.91 3.15 7.17
N LEU A 171 6.53 3.93 8.03
CA LEU A 171 7.97 4.15 8.07
C LEU A 171 8.51 3.80 9.45
N GLU A 172 9.49 2.90 9.49
CA GLU A 172 10.28 2.61 10.68
C GLU A 172 11.74 2.98 10.44
N TYR A 173 12.38 3.58 11.42
CA TYR A 173 13.80 3.83 11.37
C TYR A 173 14.47 3.58 12.72
N TYR A 174 15.71 3.16 12.64
CA TYR A 174 16.56 2.85 13.79
C TYR A 174 17.85 3.65 13.66
N ILE A 175 18.34 4.21 14.76
CA ILE A 175 19.60 4.91 14.84
C ILE A 175 20.62 3.96 15.46
N LEU A 176 21.82 3.86 14.86
CA LEU A 176 22.89 2.93 15.27
C LEU A 176 22.41 1.48 15.44
N TYR A 177 21.37 1.08 14.69
CA TYR A 177 20.74 -0.26 14.75
C TYR A 177 20.16 -0.67 16.11
N MET A 178 20.31 0.12 17.15
CA MET A 178 19.91 -0.21 18.53
C MET A 178 18.85 0.73 19.11
N ILE A 179 18.76 1.96 18.62
CA ILE A 179 17.84 2.98 19.15
C ILE A 179 16.66 3.09 18.20
N GLY A 180 15.48 2.66 18.62
CA GLY A 180 14.23 2.60 17.85
C GLY A 180 13.40 1.38 18.22
N PRO A 181 12.36 1.04 17.45
CA PRO A 181 11.93 1.73 16.22
C PRO A 181 11.25 3.06 16.47
N PHE A 182 11.61 4.05 15.67
CA PHE A 182 10.82 5.26 15.56
C PHE A 182 9.83 5.07 14.39
N LYS A 183 8.54 5.31 14.65
CA LYS A 183 7.46 4.98 13.71
C LYS A 183 6.78 6.25 13.21
N SER A 184 6.47 6.29 11.92
CA SER A 184 5.69 7.35 11.30
C SER A 184 4.70 6.75 10.30
N ILE A 185 3.43 7.16 10.39
CA ILE A 185 2.35 6.79 9.47
C ILE A 185 1.99 8.04 8.66
N LYS A 186 1.90 7.90 7.32
CA LYS A 186 1.52 8.98 6.39
C LYS A 186 0.41 8.52 5.45
#